data_8ba002e7f497888749d0bc41c3830f93
#
_entry.id   8ba002e7f497888749d0bc41c3830f93
#
_cell.length_a   1.000
_cell.length_b   1.000
_cell.length_c   1.000
_cell.angle_alpha   90.00
_cell.angle_beta   90.00
_cell.angle_gamma   90.00
#
_symmetry.space_group_name_H-M   'P 1'
#
loop_
_entity.id
_entity.type
_entity.pdbx_description
1 polymer ?
#
loop_
_entity_poly.entity_id
_entity_poly.type
_entity_poly.pdbx_seq_one_letter_code
_entity_poly.pdbx_strand_id
1 'polypeptide(L)'
;NTEKYLRDNNLKMDYRGISRNYDLVFTCADLIYPKNIRNTKVILVQEGMTDPENLMFYLVKYFRIPRWLASTSTMGMSYRYNSFCVASEGYKEFFINRKGVQPDKLIVTGIPNFDNVKQALENDFPHKNYVLVCTSDARETYKLENRIQFIKDCVKIANGRPMIFKLHPNENFERATKEVNMYAPGAIVFTSGNTNHMIANCDVLITKYSSVSFVGLVLGKEVHSYFDIEELKRLLPWQNDGTSAERIAGVGMKLLEAANVAQEEINSKLDLTTA
;
A
#
# COMPACT_ATOMS: atom_id res chain seq x y z
N ASN A 1 3.14 0.35 -16.27
CA ASN A 1 1.73 0.35 -16.66
C ASN A 1 1.19 -1.08 -16.56
N THR A 2 0.17 -1.29 -15.71
CA THR A 2 -0.39 -2.61 -15.37
C THR A 2 -0.86 -3.39 -16.62
N GLU A 3 -1.55 -2.73 -17.55
CA GLU A 3 -2.02 -3.37 -18.78
C GLU A 3 -0.86 -3.91 -19.63
N LYS A 4 0.21 -3.15 -19.77
CA LYS A 4 1.41 -3.59 -20.48
C LYS A 4 2.01 -4.83 -19.80
N TYR A 5 2.16 -4.81 -18.47
CA TYR A 5 2.67 -5.95 -17.72
C TYR A 5 1.82 -7.22 -17.92
N LEU A 6 0.49 -7.08 -17.87
CA LEU A 6 -0.43 -8.20 -18.08
C LEU A 6 -0.28 -8.80 -19.49
N ARG A 7 -0.19 -7.94 -20.52
CA ARG A 7 0.04 -8.37 -21.92
C ARG A 7 1.38 -9.04 -22.11
N ASP A 8 2.46 -8.44 -21.61
CA ASP A 8 3.82 -8.94 -21.73
C ASP A 8 4.00 -10.33 -21.06
N ASN A 9 3.18 -10.63 -20.04
CA ASN A 9 3.18 -11.92 -19.32
C ASN A 9 2.04 -12.86 -19.74
N ASN A 10 1.34 -12.60 -20.84
CA ASN A 10 0.22 -13.40 -21.36
C ASN A 10 -0.89 -13.67 -20.32
N LEU A 11 -1.11 -12.74 -19.40
CA LEU A 11 -2.14 -12.85 -18.38
C LEU A 11 -3.50 -12.43 -18.99
N LYS A 12 -4.53 -13.23 -18.70
CA LYS A 12 -5.90 -12.95 -19.18
C LYS A 12 -6.43 -11.69 -18.51
N MET A 13 -6.89 -10.75 -19.33
CA MET A 13 -7.52 -9.53 -18.85
C MET A 13 -9.03 -9.60 -18.97
N ASP A 14 -9.71 -9.18 -17.92
CA ASP A 14 -11.13 -8.88 -17.94
C ASP A 14 -11.32 -7.42 -17.51
N TYR A 15 -11.63 -6.56 -18.47
CA TYR A 15 -11.74 -5.14 -18.21
C TYR A 15 -12.89 -4.86 -17.23
N ARG A 16 -12.57 -4.27 -16.08
CA ARG A 16 -13.47 -4.07 -14.93
C ARG A 16 -13.99 -5.36 -14.28
N GLY A 17 -13.48 -6.53 -14.65
CA GLY A 17 -13.92 -7.81 -14.09
C GLY A 17 -15.38 -8.15 -14.37
N ILE A 18 -15.95 -7.72 -15.52
CA ILE A 18 -17.39 -7.82 -15.79
C ILE A 18 -17.76 -8.88 -16.82
N SER A 19 -16.82 -9.43 -17.55
CA SER A 19 -17.10 -10.37 -18.65
C SER A 19 -17.24 -11.82 -18.18
N ARG A 20 -16.95 -12.13 -16.91
CA ARG A 20 -16.95 -13.48 -16.35
C ARG A 20 -17.52 -13.50 -14.95
N ASN A 21 -17.92 -14.68 -14.50
CA ASN A 21 -18.16 -14.98 -13.09
C ASN A 21 -16.86 -15.51 -12.47
N TYR A 22 -16.62 -15.18 -11.23
CA TYR A 22 -15.44 -15.55 -10.48
C TYR A 22 -15.85 -16.20 -9.15
N ASP A 23 -15.18 -17.29 -8.78
CA ASP A 23 -15.41 -17.98 -7.50
C ASP A 23 -14.70 -17.23 -6.35
N LEU A 24 -13.60 -16.56 -6.68
CA LEU A 24 -12.78 -15.80 -5.74
C LEU A 24 -12.20 -14.56 -6.40
N VAL A 25 -12.17 -13.45 -5.67
CA VAL A 25 -11.56 -12.18 -6.09
C VAL A 25 -10.57 -11.69 -5.04
N PHE A 26 -9.36 -11.36 -5.46
CA PHE A 26 -8.42 -10.59 -4.66
C PHE A 26 -8.53 -9.12 -5.03
N THR A 27 -8.57 -8.26 -4.03
CA THR A 27 -8.63 -6.80 -4.23
C THR A 27 -7.76 -6.07 -3.22
N CYS A 28 -7.08 -5.00 -3.67
CA CYS A 28 -6.34 -4.11 -2.78
C CYS A 28 -7.17 -2.88 -2.35
N ALA A 29 -8.41 -2.77 -2.81
CA ALA A 29 -9.30 -1.67 -2.46
C ALA A 29 -10.70 -2.18 -2.11
N ASP A 30 -11.25 -1.68 -1.02
CA ASP A 30 -12.60 -2.00 -0.56
C ASP A 30 -13.54 -0.79 -0.53
N LEU A 31 -13.17 0.28 -1.23
CA LEU A 31 -13.96 1.52 -1.30
C LEU A 31 -15.20 1.36 -2.19
N ILE A 32 -15.05 0.68 -3.31
CA ILE A 32 -16.13 0.45 -4.28
C ILE A 32 -16.10 -1.02 -4.69
N TYR A 33 -17.23 -1.71 -4.51
CA TYR A 33 -17.42 -3.07 -4.96
C TYR A 33 -18.30 -3.08 -6.24
N PRO A 34 -17.78 -3.53 -7.38
CA PRO A 34 -18.56 -3.75 -8.59
C PRO A 34 -19.75 -4.71 -8.33
N LYS A 35 -20.84 -4.52 -9.07
CA LYS A 35 -22.07 -5.32 -8.84
C LYS A 35 -21.85 -6.81 -9.05
N ASN A 36 -21.03 -7.18 -10.03
CA ASN A 36 -20.75 -8.56 -10.44
C ASN A 36 -19.95 -9.38 -9.41
N ILE A 37 -19.24 -8.74 -8.48
CA ILE A 37 -18.49 -9.45 -7.44
C ILE A 37 -19.17 -9.42 -6.05
N ARG A 38 -20.40 -8.94 -5.97
CA ARG A 38 -21.10 -8.79 -4.67
C ARG A 38 -21.39 -10.12 -3.98
N ASN A 39 -21.58 -11.16 -4.75
CA ASN A 39 -21.87 -12.53 -4.27
C ASN A 39 -20.64 -13.45 -4.38
N THR A 40 -19.50 -12.92 -4.84
CA THR A 40 -18.25 -13.66 -4.97
C THR A 40 -17.49 -13.61 -3.65
N LYS A 41 -16.71 -14.63 -3.36
CA LYS A 41 -15.75 -14.59 -2.24
C LYS A 41 -14.68 -13.57 -2.51
N VAL A 42 -14.40 -12.74 -1.53
CA VAL A 42 -13.43 -11.64 -1.66
C VAL A 42 -12.37 -11.74 -0.59
N ILE A 43 -11.12 -11.67 -1.00
CA ILE A 43 -9.97 -11.45 -0.12
C ILE A 43 -9.49 -10.02 -0.34
N LEU A 44 -9.55 -9.23 0.73
CA LEU A 44 -8.92 -7.93 0.74
C LEU A 44 -7.43 -8.11 1.07
N VAL A 45 -6.56 -7.45 0.32
CA VAL A 45 -5.11 -7.47 0.53
C VAL A 45 -4.66 -6.05 0.81
N GLN A 46 -3.96 -5.85 1.91
CA GLN A 46 -3.33 -4.56 2.19
C GLN A 46 -2.23 -4.30 1.17
N GLU A 47 -2.27 -3.16 0.50
CA GLU A 47 -1.27 -2.77 -0.49
C GLU A 47 -0.07 -2.05 0.13
N GLY A 48 -0.33 -1.28 1.16
CA GLY A 48 0.69 -0.47 1.83
C GLY A 48 0.11 0.27 3.04
N MET A 49 0.62 1.47 3.26
CA MET A 49 0.18 2.35 4.34
C MET A 49 -1.20 2.95 4.01
N THR A 50 -2.06 3.07 5.01
CA THR A 50 -3.34 3.77 4.87
C THR A 50 -3.17 5.27 5.10
N ASP A 51 -4.02 6.10 4.47
CA ASP A 51 -4.07 7.53 4.76
C ASP A 51 -4.37 7.79 6.26
N PRO A 52 -3.86 8.90 6.82
CA PRO A 52 -4.18 9.30 8.20
C PRO A 52 -5.67 9.48 8.45
N GLU A 53 -6.09 9.20 9.67
CA GLU A 53 -7.46 9.48 10.14
C GLU A 53 -7.66 10.99 10.28
N ASN A 54 -8.36 11.58 9.33
CA ASN A 54 -8.70 12.99 9.29
C ASN A 54 -10.20 13.22 9.61
N LEU A 55 -10.64 14.46 9.58
CA LEU A 55 -12.05 14.80 9.80
C LEU A 55 -13.00 13.97 8.93
N MET A 56 -12.65 13.76 7.65
CA MET A 56 -13.48 13.02 6.71
C MET A 56 -13.61 11.54 7.11
N PHE A 57 -12.55 10.94 7.67
CA PHE A 57 -12.62 9.59 8.26
C PHE A 57 -13.68 9.52 9.38
N TYR A 58 -13.68 10.48 10.30
CA TYR A 58 -14.65 10.49 11.41
C TYR A 58 -16.08 10.74 10.91
N LEU A 59 -16.27 11.58 9.91
CA LEU A 59 -17.57 11.78 9.28
C LEU A 59 -18.09 10.49 8.63
N VAL A 60 -17.23 9.76 7.90
CA VAL A 60 -17.58 8.44 7.35
C VAL A 60 -17.93 7.46 8.47
N LYS A 61 -17.11 7.39 9.50
CA LYS A 61 -17.26 6.41 10.60
C LYS A 61 -18.56 6.60 11.39
N TYR A 62 -18.92 7.85 11.70
CA TYR A 62 -20.06 8.14 12.57
C TYR A 62 -21.34 8.49 11.82
N PHE A 63 -21.26 9.14 10.67
CA PHE A 63 -22.41 9.61 9.89
C PHE A 63 -22.70 8.76 8.65
N ARG A 64 -21.91 7.70 8.40
CA ARG A 64 -22.10 6.76 7.28
C ARG A 64 -22.11 7.41 5.89
N ILE A 65 -21.45 8.53 5.73
CA ILE A 65 -21.26 9.14 4.41
C ILE A 65 -20.40 8.24 3.52
N PRO A 66 -20.41 8.40 2.18
CA PRO A 66 -19.70 7.52 1.28
C PRO A 66 -18.20 7.41 1.59
N ARG A 67 -17.69 6.18 1.76
CA ARG A 67 -16.33 5.89 2.19
C ARG A 67 -15.25 6.42 1.24
N TRP A 68 -15.54 6.52 -0.04
CA TRP A 68 -14.61 7.05 -1.03
C TRP A 68 -14.18 8.51 -0.75
N LEU A 69 -14.97 9.27 0.00
CA LEU A 69 -14.61 10.63 0.45
C LEU A 69 -13.45 10.65 1.43
N ALA A 70 -13.23 9.57 2.16
CA ALA A 70 -12.15 9.44 3.14
C ALA A 70 -10.98 8.57 2.63
N SER A 71 -10.99 8.18 1.35
CA SER A 71 -9.91 7.44 0.70
C SER A 71 -9.51 6.17 1.48
N THR A 72 -8.23 5.79 1.43
CA THR A 72 -7.68 4.59 2.07
C THR A 72 -7.72 4.64 3.59
N SER A 73 -7.99 5.80 4.22
CA SER A 73 -8.16 5.87 5.67
C SER A 73 -9.30 4.99 6.19
N THR A 74 -10.28 4.63 5.32
CA THR A 74 -11.40 3.73 5.66
C THR A 74 -11.21 2.30 5.15
N MET A 75 -9.99 1.91 4.76
CA MET A 75 -9.69 0.54 4.35
C MET A 75 -10.10 -0.47 5.43
N GLY A 76 -10.69 -1.60 5.01
CA GLY A 76 -11.20 -2.63 5.89
C GLY A 76 -12.61 -2.39 6.43
N MET A 77 -13.16 -1.19 6.31
CA MET A 77 -14.47 -0.83 6.89
C MET A 77 -15.67 -1.18 5.99
N SER A 78 -15.46 -1.83 4.83
CA SER A 78 -16.59 -2.32 4.00
C SER A 78 -17.26 -3.54 4.62
N TYR A 79 -16.51 -4.34 5.36
CA TYR A 79 -16.92 -5.64 5.92
C TYR A 79 -17.43 -6.64 4.86
N ARG A 80 -17.21 -6.38 3.56
CA ARG A 80 -17.71 -7.18 2.42
C ARG A 80 -16.68 -8.19 1.90
N TYR A 81 -15.60 -8.40 2.60
CA TYR A 81 -14.60 -9.40 2.30
C TYR A 81 -14.76 -10.60 3.26
N ASN A 82 -14.33 -11.75 2.81
CA ASN A 82 -14.29 -12.98 3.62
C ASN A 82 -13.07 -12.98 4.51
N SER A 83 -11.91 -12.59 3.97
CA SER A 83 -10.65 -12.47 4.70
C SER A 83 -9.93 -11.19 4.30
N PHE A 84 -9.14 -10.65 5.22
CA PHE A 84 -8.30 -9.49 4.99
C PHE A 84 -6.84 -9.81 5.34
N CYS A 85 -6.01 -9.91 4.31
CA CYS A 85 -4.59 -10.16 4.42
C CYS A 85 -3.86 -8.87 4.76
N VAL A 86 -3.17 -8.83 5.88
CA VAL A 86 -2.51 -7.63 6.42
C VAL A 86 -1.00 -7.79 6.54
N ALA A 87 -0.31 -6.65 6.56
CA ALA A 87 1.14 -6.58 6.45
C ALA A 87 1.89 -7.11 7.68
N SER A 88 1.31 -7.02 8.87
CA SER A 88 1.97 -7.38 10.14
C SER A 88 0.96 -7.55 11.28
N GLU A 89 1.41 -8.09 12.41
CA GLU A 89 0.60 -8.12 13.64
C GLU A 89 0.23 -6.70 14.11
N GLY A 90 1.15 -5.74 14.00
CA GLY A 90 0.85 -4.35 14.33
C GLY A 90 -0.30 -3.77 13.49
N TYR A 91 -0.34 -4.10 12.20
CA TYR A 91 -1.48 -3.73 11.35
C TYR A 91 -2.75 -4.49 11.71
N LYS A 92 -2.66 -5.76 12.08
CA LYS A 92 -3.82 -6.53 12.57
C LYS A 92 -4.45 -5.83 13.78
N GLU A 93 -3.65 -5.49 14.78
CA GLU A 93 -4.11 -4.73 15.95
C GLU A 93 -4.67 -3.35 15.58
N PHE A 94 -4.02 -2.65 14.65
CA PHE A 94 -4.49 -1.36 14.15
C PHE A 94 -5.89 -1.47 13.54
N PHE A 95 -6.12 -2.46 12.67
CA PHE A 95 -7.43 -2.64 12.04
C PHE A 95 -8.51 -3.08 13.04
N ILE A 96 -8.18 -3.90 14.03
CA ILE A 96 -9.11 -4.25 15.11
C ILE A 96 -9.48 -3.01 15.92
N ASN A 97 -8.48 -2.33 16.46
CA ASN A 97 -8.70 -1.27 17.46
C ASN A 97 -9.21 0.03 16.84
N ARG A 98 -8.72 0.41 15.65
CA ARG A 98 -9.06 1.69 15.00
C ARG A 98 -10.22 1.57 14.04
N LYS A 99 -10.33 0.47 13.30
CA LYS A 99 -11.32 0.29 12.23
C LYS A 99 -12.47 -0.63 12.61
N GLY A 100 -12.38 -1.35 13.75
CA GLY A 100 -13.42 -2.28 14.21
C GLY A 100 -13.55 -3.52 13.33
N VAL A 101 -12.47 -3.92 12.66
CA VAL A 101 -12.46 -5.16 11.87
C VAL A 101 -12.47 -6.36 12.80
N GLN A 102 -13.29 -7.35 12.49
CA GLN A 102 -13.38 -8.57 13.27
C GLN A 102 -12.06 -9.36 13.21
N PRO A 103 -11.51 -9.80 14.36
CA PRO A 103 -10.20 -10.46 14.42
C PRO A 103 -10.08 -11.73 13.57
N ASP A 104 -11.15 -12.49 13.42
CA ASP A 104 -11.25 -13.73 12.65
C ASP A 104 -11.12 -13.50 11.14
N LYS A 105 -11.42 -12.31 10.65
CA LYS A 105 -11.22 -11.94 9.26
C LYS A 105 -9.80 -11.51 8.92
N LEU A 106 -8.98 -11.20 9.91
CA LEU A 106 -7.63 -10.65 9.73
C LEU A 106 -6.58 -11.76 9.75
N ILE A 107 -5.85 -11.90 8.66
CA ILE A 107 -4.78 -12.89 8.50
C ILE A 107 -3.48 -12.14 8.20
N VAL A 108 -2.48 -12.34 9.04
CA VAL A 108 -1.15 -11.75 8.80
C VAL A 108 -0.41 -12.60 7.79
N THR A 109 -0.19 -12.03 6.61
CA THR A 109 0.49 -12.69 5.49
C THR A 109 1.78 -11.99 5.09
N GLY A 110 2.01 -10.76 5.56
CA GLY A 110 2.90 -9.84 4.89
C GLY A 110 2.24 -9.28 3.62
N ILE A 111 2.96 -8.43 2.91
CA ILE A 111 2.53 -7.89 1.61
C ILE A 111 3.69 -7.88 0.62
N PRO A 112 3.48 -8.29 -0.66
CA PRO A 112 4.57 -8.53 -1.60
C PRO A 112 5.51 -7.35 -1.84
N ASN A 113 5.00 -6.11 -1.70
CA ASN A 113 5.78 -4.90 -1.92
C ASN A 113 6.98 -4.75 -0.95
N PHE A 114 6.98 -5.50 0.17
CA PHE A 114 8.01 -5.40 1.20
C PHE A 114 8.80 -6.69 1.39
N ASP A 115 8.47 -7.78 0.69
CA ASP A 115 9.10 -9.07 0.86
C ASP A 115 10.62 -9.05 0.62
N ASN A 116 11.07 -8.31 -0.39
CA ASN A 116 12.44 -8.33 -0.87
C ASN A 116 13.18 -6.99 -0.68
N VAL A 117 12.77 -6.19 0.31
CA VAL A 117 13.36 -4.85 0.54
C VAL A 117 14.87 -4.93 0.73
N LYS A 118 15.38 -5.92 1.45
CA LYS A 118 16.82 -6.07 1.73
C LYS A 118 17.64 -6.36 0.48
N GLN A 119 17.06 -6.94 -0.56
CA GLN A 119 17.75 -7.14 -1.84
C GLN A 119 18.15 -5.82 -2.50
N ALA A 120 17.49 -4.72 -2.15
CA ALA A 120 17.86 -3.39 -2.63
C ALA A 120 19.24 -2.91 -2.12
N LEU A 121 19.87 -3.59 -1.16
CA LEU A 121 21.25 -3.31 -0.74
C LEU A 121 22.26 -3.71 -1.82
N GLU A 122 21.94 -4.70 -2.64
CA GLU A 122 22.76 -5.14 -3.77
C GLU A 122 22.32 -4.36 -5.02
N ASN A 123 22.96 -3.22 -5.29
CA ASN A 123 22.60 -2.36 -6.40
C ASN A 123 23.82 -1.57 -6.93
N ASP A 124 23.67 -1.02 -8.13
CA ASP A 124 24.66 -0.22 -8.84
C ASP A 124 24.34 1.28 -8.90
N PHE A 125 23.45 1.77 -8.02
CA PHE A 125 23.10 3.18 -7.99
C PHE A 125 24.33 4.05 -7.67
N PRO A 126 24.65 5.05 -8.51
CA PRO A 126 25.97 5.69 -8.50
C PRO A 126 26.20 6.68 -7.33
N HIS A 127 25.13 7.10 -6.66
CA HIS A 127 25.22 8.06 -5.55
C HIS A 127 25.14 7.34 -4.21
N LYS A 128 25.93 7.80 -3.22
CA LYS A 128 25.95 7.29 -1.85
C LYS A 128 26.07 8.43 -0.85
N ASN A 129 25.65 8.19 0.40
CA ASN A 129 25.82 9.11 1.54
C ASN A 129 25.18 10.49 1.29
N TYR A 130 23.90 10.49 1.04
CA TYR A 130 23.11 11.69 0.77
C TYR A 130 21.77 11.67 1.52
N VAL A 131 21.09 12.80 1.53
CA VAL A 131 19.72 12.94 2.01
C VAL A 131 18.78 12.71 0.82
N LEU A 132 17.97 11.66 0.89
CA LEU A 132 16.93 11.36 -0.11
C LEU A 132 15.61 11.99 0.32
N VAL A 133 15.02 12.79 -0.54
CA VAL A 133 13.66 13.31 -0.38
C VAL A 133 12.74 12.62 -1.38
N CYS A 134 11.81 11.80 -0.88
CA CYS A 134 10.76 11.23 -1.70
C CYS A 134 9.51 12.11 -1.61
N THR A 135 9.12 12.70 -2.75
CA THR A 135 7.96 13.58 -2.83
C THR A 135 6.66 12.79 -2.98
N SER A 136 5.52 13.49 -2.93
CA SER A 136 4.19 12.91 -3.09
C SER A 136 3.40 13.64 -4.17
N ASP A 137 2.38 12.98 -4.71
CA ASP A 137 1.42 13.54 -5.66
C ASP A 137 0.25 14.29 -4.99
N ALA A 138 0.44 14.79 -3.79
CA ALA A 138 -0.63 15.41 -3.00
C ALA A 138 -1.36 16.51 -3.79
N ARG A 139 -0.63 17.34 -4.53
CA ARG A 139 -1.21 18.43 -5.32
C ARG A 139 -1.99 17.94 -6.55
N GLU A 140 -1.54 16.86 -7.15
CA GLU A 140 -2.19 16.20 -8.29
C GLU A 140 -3.45 15.44 -7.87
N THR A 141 -3.54 15.09 -6.58
CA THR A 141 -4.71 14.44 -5.95
C THR A 141 -5.55 15.40 -5.10
N TYR A 142 -5.40 16.70 -5.33
CA TYR A 142 -6.16 17.78 -4.66
C TYR A 142 -6.03 17.80 -3.13
N LYS A 143 -4.97 17.22 -2.57
CA LYS A 143 -4.64 17.33 -1.15
C LYS A 143 -3.86 18.62 -0.90
N LEU A 144 -4.14 19.29 0.22
CA LEU A 144 -3.43 20.51 0.61
C LEU A 144 -1.96 20.20 0.90
N GLU A 145 -1.07 20.89 0.20
CA GLU A 145 0.37 20.78 0.40
C GLU A 145 1.08 22.12 0.21
N ASN A 146 1.86 22.53 1.19
CA ASN A 146 2.83 23.60 1.02
C ASN A 146 4.19 23.00 0.61
N ARG A 147 4.36 22.79 -0.68
CA ARG A 147 5.57 22.19 -1.27
C ARG A 147 6.82 23.02 -0.99
N ILE A 148 6.72 24.34 -1.08
CA ILE A 148 7.85 25.25 -0.85
C ILE A 148 8.35 25.10 0.58
N GLN A 149 7.44 25.12 1.54
CA GLN A 149 7.82 24.94 2.94
C GLN A 149 8.44 23.56 3.18
N PHE A 150 7.87 22.50 2.58
CA PHE A 150 8.44 21.15 2.67
C PHE A 150 9.88 21.10 2.15
N ILE A 151 10.17 21.66 0.97
CA ILE A 151 11.54 21.69 0.43
C ILE A 151 12.49 22.44 1.38
N LYS A 152 12.06 23.60 1.90
CA LYS A 152 12.87 24.37 2.86
C LYS A 152 13.16 23.60 4.13
N ASP A 153 12.20 22.84 4.64
CA ASP A 153 12.39 22.01 5.83
C ASP A 153 13.33 20.82 5.53
N CYS A 154 13.23 20.20 4.35
CA CYS A 154 14.19 19.20 3.90
C CYS A 154 15.64 19.75 3.84
N VAL A 155 15.84 20.98 3.33
CA VAL A 155 17.14 21.61 3.28
C VAL A 155 17.71 21.85 4.70
N LYS A 156 16.88 22.25 5.66
CA LYS A 156 17.30 22.38 7.07
C LYS A 156 17.74 21.04 7.67
N ILE A 157 16.97 19.97 7.43
CA ILE A 157 17.31 18.61 7.89
C ILE A 157 18.60 18.13 7.21
N ALA A 158 18.77 18.43 5.93
CA ALA A 158 19.96 18.05 5.19
C ALA A 158 21.23 18.69 5.76
N ASN A 159 21.15 19.92 6.29
CA ASN A 159 22.24 20.60 6.97
C ASN A 159 23.56 20.58 6.17
N GLY A 160 23.51 20.97 4.90
CA GLY A 160 24.66 21.02 3.99
C GLY A 160 25.07 19.67 3.35
N ARG A 161 24.44 18.55 3.71
CA ARG A 161 24.67 17.26 3.06
C ARG A 161 24.15 17.27 1.62
N PRO A 162 24.74 16.50 0.69
CA PRO A 162 24.21 16.33 -0.66
C PRO A 162 22.74 15.88 -0.61
N MET A 163 21.91 16.39 -1.53
CA MET A 163 20.48 16.07 -1.58
C MET A 163 20.09 15.47 -2.92
N ILE A 164 19.25 14.46 -2.85
CA ILE A 164 18.57 13.89 -4.02
C ILE A 164 17.06 13.98 -3.79
N PHE A 165 16.33 14.50 -4.77
CA PHE A 165 14.88 14.46 -4.81
C PHE A 165 14.41 13.40 -5.79
N LYS A 166 13.66 12.42 -5.32
CA LYS A 166 12.95 11.45 -6.15
C LYS A 166 11.49 11.88 -6.24
N LEU A 167 11.10 12.35 -7.41
CA LEU A 167 9.73 12.81 -7.65
C LEU A 167 8.77 11.62 -7.76
N HIS A 168 7.54 11.82 -7.26
CA HIS A 168 6.48 10.84 -7.41
C HIS A 168 6.08 10.71 -8.90
N PRO A 169 5.78 9.51 -9.42
CA PRO A 169 5.47 9.31 -10.84
C PRO A 169 4.29 10.14 -11.38
N ASN A 170 3.35 10.49 -10.51
CA ASN A 170 2.15 11.26 -10.89
C ASN A 170 2.35 12.78 -10.81
N GLU A 171 3.50 13.28 -10.35
CA GLU A 171 3.74 14.72 -10.23
C GLU A 171 3.96 15.38 -11.60
N ASN A 172 3.64 16.66 -11.66
CA ASN A 172 4.11 17.52 -12.75
C ASN A 172 5.62 17.76 -12.59
N PHE A 173 6.42 17.01 -13.37
CA PHE A 173 7.88 16.99 -13.23
C PHE A 173 8.52 18.34 -13.51
N GLU A 174 8.03 19.09 -14.48
CA GLU A 174 8.57 20.41 -14.84
C GLU A 174 8.42 21.38 -13.66
N ARG A 175 7.21 21.50 -13.12
CA ARG A 175 6.93 22.35 -11.97
C ARG A 175 7.74 21.92 -10.76
N ALA A 176 7.73 20.62 -10.44
CA ALA A 176 8.41 20.09 -9.26
C ALA A 176 9.94 20.29 -9.34
N THR A 177 10.56 20.04 -10.51
CA THR A 177 11.99 20.27 -10.72
C THR A 177 12.36 21.75 -10.58
N LYS A 178 11.54 22.65 -11.14
CA LYS A 178 11.75 24.10 -11.00
C LYS A 178 11.72 24.55 -9.55
N GLU A 179 10.78 24.04 -8.76
CA GLU A 179 10.67 24.33 -7.32
C GLU A 179 11.88 23.80 -6.55
N VAL A 180 12.32 22.57 -6.82
CA VAL A 180 13.52 22.00 -6.17
C VAL A 180 14.74 22.82 -6.50
N ASN A 181 14.99 23.16 -7.78
CA ASN A 181 16.14 23.96 -8.20
C ASN A 181 16.15 25.36 -7.54
N MET A 182 14.95 25.94 -7.32
CA MET A 182 14.82 27.27 -6.70
C MET A 182 15.07 27.24 -5.18
N TYR A 183 14.59 26.22 -4.48
CA TYR A 183 14.59 26.20 -2.99
C TYR A 183 15.59 25.22 -2.38
N ALA A 184 16.17 24.32 -3.18
CA ALA A 184 17.26 23.42 -2.81
C ALA A 184 18.34 23.42 -3.91
N PRO A 185 19.02 24.57 -4.16
CA PRO A 185 20.00 24.68 -5.22
C PRO A 185 21.14 23.66 -5.04
N GLY A 186 21.52 23.00 -6.13
CA GLY A 186 22.53 21.94 -6.13
C GLY A 186 21.99 20.52 -5.81
N ALA A 187 20.72 20.38 -5.48
CA ALA A 187 20.11 19.06 -5.33
C ALA A 187 19.92 18.38 -6.71
N ILE A 188 20.12 17.07 -6.75
CA ILE A 188 19.86 16.25 -7.93
C ILE A 188 18.38 15.84 -7.94
N VAL A 189 17.73 15.89 -9.10
CA VAL A 189 16.32 15.52 -9.25
C VAL A 189 16.16 14.30 -10.14
N PHE A 190 15.52 13.25 -9.63
CA PHE A 190 15.17 12.05 -10.37
C PHE A 190 13.66 11.98 -10.59
N THR A 191 13.22 11.87 -11.82
CA THR A 191 11.82 11.64 -12.23
C THR A 191 11.50 10.14 -12.38
N SER A 192 12.53 9.30 -12.55
CA SER A 192 12.43 7.85 -12.73
C SER A 192 13.52 7.13 -11.92
N GLY A 193 13.60 5.82 -12.04
CA GLY A 193 14.58 4.98 -11.37
C GLY A 193 14.01 4.18 -10.18
N ASN A 194 14.79 3.23 -9.70
CA ASN A 194 14.41 2.36 -8.58
C ASN A 194 14.55 3.10 -7.24
N THR A 195 13.43 3.43 -6.63
CA THR A 195 13.40 4.16 -5.36
C THR A 195 14.05 3.37 -4.21
N ASN A 196 13.91 2.04 -4.20
CA ASN A 196 14.50 1.22 -3.14
C ASN A 196 16.04 1.22 -3.21
N HIS A 197 16.64 1.24 -4.43
CA HIS A 197 18.09 1.41 -4.61
C HIS A 197 18.55 2.79 -4.10
N MET A 198 17.76 3.84 -4.36
CA MET A 198 18.06 5.18 -3.84
C MET A 198 18.01 5.20 -2.31
N ILE A 199 16.99 4.58 -1.70
CA ILE A 199 16.87 4.48 -0.24
C ILE A 199 18.03 3.67 0.34
N ALA A 200 18.42 2.56 -0.30
CA ALA A 200 19.53 1.73 0.17
C ALA A 200 20.87 2.49 0.28
N ASN A 201 21.07 3.49 -0.57
CA ASN A 201 22.32 4.28 -0.64
C ASN A 201 22.26 5.64 0.07
N CYS A 202 21.11 6.08 0.58
CA CYS A 202 21.02 7.31 1.36
C CYS A 202 21.39 7.06 2.83
N ASP A 203 21.75 8.13 3.55
CA ASP A 203 21.90 8.13 5.01
C ASP A 203 20.57 8.49 5.67
N VAL A 204 19.87 9.45 5.08
CA VAL A 204 18.61 9.99 5.59
C VAL A 204 17.54 9.93 4.50
N LEU A 205 16.38 9.41 4.86
CA LEU A 205 15.17 9.45 4.03
C LEU A 205 14.18 10.47 4.61
N ILE A 206 13.75 11.41 3.79
CA ILE A 206 12.70 12.37 4.13
C ILE A 206 11.50 12.15 3.23
N THR A 207 10.34 11.99 3.82
CA THR A 207 9.08 11.88 3.07
C THR A 207 7.93 12.41 3.93
N LYS A 208 6.73 12.51 3.35
CA LYS A 208 5.52 12.87 4.11
C LYS A 208 4.77 11.60 4.53
N TYR A 209 3.61 11.39 3.97
CA TYR A 209 2.75 10.22 4.20
C TYR A 209 2.99 9.19 3.09
N SER A 210 4.05 8.40 3.21
CA SER A 210 4.43 7.44 2.18
C SER A 210 4.95 6.14 2.76
N SER A 211 4.56 5.03 2.14
CA SER A 211 5.01 3.69 2.49
C SER A 211 6.51 3.45 2.29
N VAL A 212 7.20 4.32 1.56
CA VAL A 212 8.68 4.26 1.44
C VAL A 212 9.38 4.46 2.79
N SER A 213 8.68 5.05 3.79
CA SER A 213 9.17 5.12 5.18
C SER A 213 9.48 3.74 5.74
N PHE A 214 8.64 2.73 5.44
CA PHE A 214 8.90 1.34 5.85
C PHE A 214 10.17 0.78 5.20
N VAL A 215 10.40 1.08 3.92
CA VAL A 215 11.63 0.67 3.23
C VAL A 215 12.86 1.26 3.93
N GLY A 216 12.82 2.56 4.26
CA GLY A 216 13.88 3.22 5.00
C GLY A 216 14.14 2.57 6.36
N LEU A 217 13.09 2.30 7.14
CA LEU A 217 13.19 1.65 8.45
C LEU A 217 13.76 0.23 8.35
N VAL A 218 13.30 -0.58 7.38
CA VAL A 218 13.83 -1.95 7.15
C VAL A 218 15.31 -1.93 6.78
N LEU A 219 15.74 -0.93 6.00
CA LEU A 219 17.13 -0.76 5.59
C LEU A 219 17.99 -0.03 6.62
N GLY A 220 17.46 0.26 7.82
CA GLY A 220 18.19 0.90 8.92
C GLY A 220 18.57 2.35 8.69
N LYS A 221 17.79 3.08 7.86
CA LYS A 221 18.03 4.49 7.56
C LYS A 221 17.45 5.41 8.63
N GLU A 222 18.04 6.60 8.79
CA GLU A 222 17.38 7.69 9.49
C GLU A 222 16.17 8.14 8.67
N VAL A 223 14.97 8.07 9.25
CA VAL A 223 13.72 8.36 8.53
C VAL A 223 13.01 9.55 9.16
N HIS A 224 12.72 10.56 8.35
CA HIS A 224 11.84 11.68 8.68
C HIS A 224 10.52 11.53 7.91
N SER A 225 9.42 11.42 8.64
CA SER A 225 8.08 11.28 8.10
C SER A 225 7.11 12.17 8.88
N TYR A 226 5.96 12.48 8.28
CA TYR A 226 4.84 13.12 8.99
C TYR A 226 4.04 12.11 9.82
N PHE A 227 4.27 10.82 9.63
CA PHE A 227 3.82 9.81 10.58
C PHE A 227 4.77 9.74 11.78
N ASP A 228 4.23 9.37 12.92
CA ASP A 228 5.02 9.02 14.08
C ASP A 228 5.93 7.81 13.79
N ILE A 229 7.23 7.95 14.02
CA ILE A 229 8.21 6.91 13.69
C ILE A 229 8.06 5.67 14.56
N GLU A 230 7.69 5.81 15.82
CA GLU A 230 7.47 4.69 16.73
C GLU A 230 6.21 3.91 16.33
N GLU A 231 5.16 4.61 15.89
CA GLU A 231 3.98 3.97 15.31
C GLU A 231 4.34 3.24 14.00
N LEU A 232 5.17 3.81 13.13
CA LEU A 232 5.64 3.13 11.92
C LEU A 232 6.44 1.87 12.23
N LYS A 233 7.30 1.89 13.24
CA LYS A 233 8.05 0.69 13.69
C LYS A 233 7.10 -0.40 14.19
N ARG A 234 6.05 -0.04 14.91
CA ARG A 234 5.02 -0.98 15.37
C ARG A 234 4.23 -1.60 14.22
N LEU A 235 3.99 -0.84 13.15
CA LEU A 235 3.24 -1.27 11.96
C LEU A 235 4.12 -1.93 10.89
N LEU A 236 5.42 -2.07 11.11
CA LEU A 236 6.37 -2.51 10.10
C LEU A 236 5.93 -3.81 9.43
N PRO A 237 5.85 -3.84 8.09
CA PRO A 237 5.49 -5.05 7.35
C PRO A 237 6.45 -6.21 7.62
N TRP A 238 5.92 -7.43 7.65
CA TRP A 238 6.76 -8.62 7.74
C TRP A 238 7.74 -8.71 6.57
N GLN A 239 8.95 -9.17 6.87
CA GLN A 239 9.98 -9.46 5.89
C GLN A 239 9.96 -10.97 5.61
N ASN A 240 9.26 -11.38 4.56
CA ASN A 240 8.94 -12.78 4.29
C ASN A 240 9.77 -13.41 3.15
N ASP A 241 10.86 -12.77 2.74
CA ASP A 241 11.78 -13.27 1.70
C ASP A 241 11.07 -13.77 0.43
N GLY A 242 10.06 -13.01 -0.04
CA GLY A 242 9.30 -13.31 -1.26
C GLY A 242 8.04 -14.17 -1.07
N THR A 243 7.70 -14.59 0.15
CA THR A 243 6.61 -15.58 0.37
C THR A 243 5.23 -14.98 0.65
N SER A 244 5.07 -13.65 0.73
CA SER A 244 3.76 -13.05 1.01
C SER A 244 2.71 -13.39 -0.04
N ALA A 245 3.07 -13.42 -1.32
CA ALA A 245 2.14 -13.77 -2.39
C ALA A 245 1.63 -15.21 -2.27
N GLU A 246 2.51 -16.17 -1.92
CA GLU A 246 2.14 -17.57 -1.69
C GLU A 246 1.22 -17.72 -0.49
N ARG A 247 1.50 -17.00 0.61
CA ARG A 247 0.64 -16.99 1.80
C ARG A 247 -0.76 -16.45 1.49
N ILE A 248 -0.84 -15.34 0.74
CA ILE A 248 -2.10 -14.76 0.29
C ILE A 248 -2.87 -15.74 -0.61
N ALA A 249 -2.18 -16.40 -1.55
CA ALA A 249 -2.79 -17.43 -2.40
C ALA A 249 -3.30 -18.61 -1.57
N GLY A 250 -2.54 -19.06 -0.56
CA GLY A 250 -2.95 -20.11 0.38
C GLY A 250 -4.22 -19.77 1.16
N VAL A 251 -4.42 -18.51 1.54
CA VAL A 251 -5.69 -18.04 2.14
C VAL A 251 -6.84 -18.23 1.15
N GLY A 252 -6.63 -17.91 -0.13
CA GLY A 252 -7.61 -18.10 -1.18
C GLY A 252 -8.00 -19.55 -1.39
N MET A 253 -7.02 -20.43 -1.47
CA MET A 253 -7.25 -21.87 -1.65
C MET A 253 -8.08 -22.45 -0.51
N LYS A 254 -7.72 -22.18 0.74
CA LYS A 254 -8.50 -22.62 1.92
C LYS A 254 -9.94 -22.13 1.89
N LEU A 255 -10.17 -20.90 1.42
CA LEU A 255 -11.53 -20.34 1.31
C LEU A 255 -12.36 -21.02 0.23
N LEU A 256 -11.75 -21.45 -0.87
CA LEU A 256 -12.40 -22.21 -1.92
C LEU A 256 -12.71 -23.65 -1.49
N GLU A 257 -11.75 -24.32 -0.86
CA GLU A 257 -11.91 -25.68 -0.32
C GLU A 257 -13.07 -25.77 0.68
N ALA A 258 -13.09 -24.85 1.66
CA ALA A 258 -14.18 -24.77 2.62
C ALA A 258 -15.57 -24.58 1.97
N ALA A 259 -15.61 -23.88 0.85
CA ALA A 259 -16.85 -23.69 0.12
C ALA A 259 -17.31 -24.94 -0.63
N ASN A 260 -16.39 -25.68 -1.21
CA ASN A 260 -16.71 -26.92 -1.93
C ASN A 260 -17.25 -27.96 -0.96
N VAL A 261 -16.60 -28.13 0.20
CA VAL A 261 -17.07 -29.03 1.27
C VAL A 261 -18.50 -28.69 1.72
N ALA A 262 -18.76 -27.40 1.99
CA ALA A 262 -20.08 -26.94 2.39
C ALA A 262 -21.16 -27.21 1.30
N GLN A 263 -20.80 -27.07 0.02
CA GLN A 263 -21.70 -27.35 -1.09
C GLN A 263 -21.99 -28.85 -1.23
N GLU A 264 -20.99 -29.71 -1.03
CA GLU A 264 -21.15 -31.17 -1.04
C GLU A 264 -22.05 -31.66 0.10
N GLU A 265 -21.91 -31.09 1.30
CA GLU A 265 -22.77 -31.38 2.45
C GLU A 265 -24.24 -30.97 2.20
N ILE A 266 -24.48 -29.84 1.54
CA ILE A 266 -25.82 -29.38 1.19
C ILE A 266 -26.44 -30.35 0.17
N ASN A 267 -25.71 -30.72 -0.88
CA ASN A 267 -26.18 -31.64 -1.91
C ASN A 267 -26.52 -33.01 -1.34
N SER A 268 -25.67 -33.56 -0.45
CA SER A 268 -25.91 -34.84 0.21
C SER A 268 -27.19 -34.83 1.08
N LYS A 269 -27.46 -33.72 1.75
CA LYS A 269 -28.69 -33.57 2.55
C LYS A 269 -29.93 -33.44 1.69
N LEU A 270 -29.83 -32.79 0.54
CA LEU A 270 -30.92 -32.68 -0.44
C LEU A 270 -31.30 -34.06 -1.06
N ASP A 271 -30.31 -34.87 -1.40
CA ASP A 271 -30.52 -36.21 -1.94
C ASP A 271 -31.17 -37.15 -0.92
N LEU A 272 -30.87 -37.01 0.36
CA LEU A 272 -31.50 -37.77 1.44
C LEU A 272 -32.95 -37.35 1.74
N THR A 273 -33.37 -36.15 1.34
CA THR A 273 -34.76 -35.66 1.52
C THR A 273 -35.67 -35.94 0.32
N THR A 274 -35.07 -36.36 -0.81
CA THR A 274 -35.79 -36.67 -2.05
C THR A 274 -35.91 -38.17 -2.33
N ALA A 275 -35.32 -39.03 -1.49
CA ALA A 275 -35.42 -40.48 -1.47
C ALA A 275 -36.43 -40.94 -0.40
#